data_a052a8a2c3fd50f13cc51a1a67807b7c
#
_entry.id   a052a8a2c3fd50f13cc51a1a67807b7c
#
_cell.length_a   1.000
_cell.length_b   1.000
_cell.length_c   1.000
_cell.angle_alpha   90.00
_cell.angle_beta   90.00
_cell.angle_gamma   90.00
#
_symmetry.space_group_name_H-M   'P 1'
#
loop_
_entity.id
_entity.type
_entity.pdbx_description
1 polymer ?
#
loop_
_entity_poly.entity_id
_entity_poly.type
_entity_poly.pdbx_seq_one_letter_code
_entity_poly.pdbx_strand_id
1 'polypeptide(L)'
;MSLDSEDLKVTFFPPLYHQRRIWLLETLRRERITEIIDIGCGEGSLLATLCQPAPWLGPGSSQDDDHYLSSLFDNIGCSDEDTPNLHPKRIAGVDISSCDLNVATECTSPASANPLYMRWEPLEVELWKGSIDVINPALINVECVVATELIEHLTEDILIHVAPIVLGVYRPRLFLITTPSYTFNARWSPPGTRKPGGHPDPTGRTDRVFRHPDHKFEWTVEEFAQWCMTIAHQWGYVVDIGGVGTAQQKDPWGRDKILGGATQVASFKRMDDRVSTGKRERGSLAVHSATNTKGPHELVKRYYYEAHPRAGNPSDLREIGEAMVEKFEQWGETILRIEELWFADDVPILCGGSIEVMINAAERHQRLDLQRIPGRRRGDWKIELVGGVQRRLMDWSPVQLKSEAEIVTMEDDEPEYGMERSSFDSGVHIGNHDDNTWCSEDTNWSQVGGWADEAHLDWGRQ
;
A
#
# COMPACT_ATOMS: atom_id res chain seq x y z
N MET A 1 -13.76 -23.28 41.41
CA MET A 1 -14.08 -23.36 39.99
C MET A 1 -12.78 -23.08 39.25
N SER A 2 -12.12 -24.11 38.78
CA SER A 2 -10.97 -23.97 37.87
C SER A 2 -11.54 -23.47 36.54
N LEU A 3 -11.26 -22.23 36.21
CA LEU A 3 -11.38 -21.79 34.82
C LEU A 3 -10.32 -22.57 34.04
N ASP A 4 -10.77 -23.60 33.33
CA ASP A 4 -9.96 -24.20 32.31
C ASP A 4 -9.40 -23.04 31.48
N SER A 5 -8.09 -23.04 31.26
CA SER A 5 -7.40 -22.05 30.44
C SER A 5 -7.80 -22.27 28.97
N GLU A 6 -9.01 -21.82 28.60
CA GLU A 6 -9.28 -21.59 27.20
C GLU A 6 -8.26 -20.53 26.75
N ASP A 7 -7.36 -20.93 25.86
CA ASP A 7 -6.38 -20.03 25.29
C ASP A 7 -7.10 -18.79 24.76
N LEU A 8 -6.67 -17.62 25.24
CA LEU A 8 -7.26 -16.35 24.84
C LEU A 8 -7.05 -16.16 23.33
N LYS A 9 -8.11 -16.41 22.59
CA LYS A 9 -8.07 -16.20 21.14
C LYS A 9 -7.95 -14.72 20.84
N VAL A 10 -6.86 -14.32 20.18
CA VAL A 10 -6.62 -12.96 19.69
C VAL A 10 -6.47 -13.02 18.19
N THR A 11 -7.45 -12.47 17.48
CA THR A 11 -7.43 -12.40 16.00
C THR A 11 -7.63 -10.96 15.55
N PHE A 12 -7.14 -10.66 14.34
CA PHE A 12 -7.23 -9.35 13.72
C PHE A 12 -8.00 -9.44 12.41
N PHE A 13 -8.91 -8.48 12.18
CA PHE A 13 -9.58 -8.35 10.91
C PHE A 13 -9.76 -6.86 10.55
N PRO A 14 -9.23 -6.41 9.42
CA PRO A 14 -8.30 -7.13 8.54
C PRO A 14 -7.07 -7.65 9.29
N PRO A 15 -6.29 -8.59 8.72
CA PRO A 15 -5.04 -9.04 9.32
C PRO A 15 -4.14 -7.87 9.72
N LEU A 16 -3.30 -8.04 10.75
CA LEU A 16 -2.52 -6.95 11.36
C LEU A 16 -1.64 -6.21 10.34
N TYR A 17 -1.01 -6.93 9.43
CA TYR A 17 -0.18 -6.33 8.38
C TYR A 17 -1.00 -5.43 7.42
N HIS A 18 -2.27 -5.77 7.15
CA HIS A 18 -3.16 -4.91 6.38
C HIS A 18 -3.52 -3.63 7.15
N GLN A 19 -3.79 -3.73 8.45
CA GLN A 19 -4.09 -2.55 9.27
C GLN A 19 -2.90 -1.58 9.32
N ARG A 20 -1.66 -2.10 9.44
CA ARG A 20 -0.44 -1.30 9.34
C ARG A 20 -0.33 -0.60 7.98
N ARG A 21 -0.54 -1.36 6.90
CA ARG A 21 -0.49 -0.84 5.52
C ARG A 21 -1.56 0.23 5.27
N ILE A 22 -2.78 0.03 5.76
CA ILE A 22 -3.86 1.02 5.66
C ILE A 22 -3.43 2.33 6.33
N TRP A 23 -2.98 2.29 7.59
CA TRP A 23 -2.50 3.47 8.32
C TRP A 23 -1.39 4.21 7.55
N LEU A 24 -0.44 3.46 7.01
CA LEU A 24 0.67 4.01 6.24
C LEU A 24 0.17 4.73 4.97
N LEU A 25 -0.60 4.02 4.13
CA LEU A 25 -1.09 4.55 2.85
C LEU A 25 -2.03 5.75 3.06
N GLU A 26 -2.89 5.74 4.07
CA GLU A 26 -3.75 6.87 4.43
C GLU A 26 -2.91 8.08 4.85
N THR A 27 -1.84 7.87 5.63
CA THR A 27 -0.93 8.94 6.01
C THR A 27 -0.20 9.52 4.81
N LEU A 28 0.35 8.66 3.93
CA LEU A 28 1.02 9.10 2.70
C LEU A 28 0.07 9.89 1.77
N ARG A 29 -1.18 9.43 1.62
CA ARG A 29 -2.21 10.12 0.82
C ARG A 29 -2.57 11.48 1.40
N ARG A 30 -2.87 11.54 2.69
CA ARG A 30 -3.20 12.79 3.40
C ARG A 30 -2.09 13.82 3.28
N GLU A 31 -0.83 13.39 3.35
CA GLU A 31 0.33 14.25 3.22
C GLU A 31 0.75 14.47 1.76
N ARG A 32 0.07 13.87 0.77
CA ARG A 32 0.36 13.99 -0.66
C ARG A 32 1.81 13.68 -1.00
N ILE A 33 2.33 12.57 -0.47
CA ILE A 33 3.72 12.15 -0.65
C ILE A 33 3.91 11.59 -2.07
N THR A 34 4.97 12.03 -2.73
CA THR A 34 5.34 11.58 -4.08
C THR A 34 6.67 10.84 -4.14
N GLU A 35 7.54 11.02 -3.14
CA GLU A 35 8.81 10.30 -3.02
C GLU A 35 8.89 9.54 -1.70
N ILE A 36 9.08 8.23 -1.78
CA ILE A 36 9.01 7.32 -0.63
C ILE A 36 10.23 6.42 -0.60
N ILE A 37 10.91 6.36 0.54
CA ILE A 37 11.98 5.40 0.81
C ILE A 37 11.50 4.44 1.88
N ASP A 38 11.50 3.14 1.59
CA ASP A 38 11.21 2.06 2.52
C ASP A 38 12.54 1.46 3.01
N ILE A 39 12.87 1.70 4.27
CA ILE A 39 14.09 1.16 4.89
C ILE A 39 13.73 -0.11 5.65
N GLY A 40 14.43 -1.20 5.35
CA GLY A 40 14.04 -2.56 5.74
C GLY A 40 12.89 -3.05 4.86
N CYS A 41 13.02 -2.86 3.55
CA CYS A 41 11.94 -3.18 2.61
C CYS A 41 11.67 -4.69 2.46
N GLY A 42 12.59 -5.55 2.93
CA GLY A 42 12.49 -7.00 2.80
C GLY A 42 12.19 -7.43 1.37
N GLU A 43 11.26 -8.34 1.19
CA GLU A 43 10.80 -8.84 -0.11
C GLU A 43 10.02 -7.80 -0.96
N GLY A 44 9.92 -6.55 -0.52
CA GLY A 44 9.34 -5.45 -1.30
C GLY A 44 7.81 -5.39 -1.31
N SER A 45 7.13 -5.99 -0.35
CA SER A 45 5.65 -6.03 -0.29
C SER A 45 4.99 -4.65 -0.27
N LEU A 46 5.56 -3.66 0.46
CA LEU A 46 5.10 -2.28 0.41
C LEU A 46 5.40 -1.66 -0.95
N LEU A 47 6.62 -1.85 -1.46
CA LEU A 47 7.03 -1.31 -2.76
C LEU A 47 6.14 -1.80 -3.89
N ALA A 48 5.80 -3.09 -3.93
CA ALA A 48 4.88 -3.66 -4.91
C ALA A 48 3.49 -3.00 -4.85
N THR A 49 3.01 -2.67 -3.64
CA THR A 49 1.76 -1.92 -3.47
C THR A 49 1.89 -0.49 -4.01
N LEU A 50 3.02 0.18 -3.76
CA LEU A 50 3.29 1.53 -4.26
C LEU A 50 3.53 1.57 -5.78
N CYS A 51 3.91 0.45 -6.39
CA CYS A 51 4.00 0.30 -7.84
C CYS A 51 2.65 0.27 -8.53
N GLN A 52 1.53 0.05 -7.82
CA GLN A 52 0.21 0.08 -8.44
C GLN A 52 -0.13 1.51 -8.90
N PRO A 53 -0.60 1.70 -10.15
CA PRO A 53 -0.93 3.03 -10.64
C PRO A 53 -2.17 3.59 -9.95
N ALA A 54 -2.18 4.92 -9.75
CA ALA A 54 -3.41 5.62 -9.43
C ALA A 54 -4.41 5.47 -10.59
N PRO A 55 -5.74 5.38 -10.32
CA PRO A 55 -6.74 5.19 -11.36
C PRO A 55 -6.83 6.37 -12.32
N TRP A 56 -6.46 7.58 -11.88
CA TRP A 56 -6.43 8.82 -12.68
C TRP A 56 -5.26 9.71 -12.27
N LEU A 57 -4.98 10.72 -13.07
CA LEU A 57 -3.94 11.73 -12.81
C LEU A 57 -4.20 12.49 -11.52
N GLY A 58 -3.12 12.84 -10.82
CA GLY A 58 -3.19 13.73 -9.66
C GLY A 58 -3.62 15.16 -10.05
N PRO A 59 -4.21 15.91 -9.11
CA PRO A 59 -4.56 17.31 -9.34
C PRO A 59 -3.29 18.14 -9.66
N GLY A 60 -3.34 18.94 -10.75
CA GLY A 60 -2.24 19.83 -11.14
C GLY A 60 -1.20 19.23 -12.10
N SER A 61 -1.45 18.06 -12.70
CA SER A 61 -0.55 17.48 -13.72
C SER A 61 -0.69 18.11 -15.11
N SER A 62 -1.70 18.96 -15.35
CA SER A 62 -1.84 19.78 -16.58
C SER A 62 -1.28 21.18 -16.34
N GLN A 63 -0.29 21.60 -17.15
CA GLN A 63 0.43 22.86 -16.98
C GLN A 63 -0.41 24.14 -17.19
N ASP A 64 -1.64 24.05 -17.68
CA ASP A 64 -2.44 25.22 -18.08
C ASP A 64 -3.67 25.52 -17.21
N ASP A 65 -4.01 24.69 -16.20
CA ASP A 65 -5.28 24.80 -15.47
C ASP A 65 -5.18 25.20 -13.99
N ASP A 66 -4.01 25.60 -13.51
CA ASP A 66 -3.75 25.89 -12.07
C ASP A 66 -4.67 26.97 -11.47
N HIS A 67 -5.19 27.91 -12.27
CA HIS A 67 -6.04 29.00 -11.77
C HIS A 67 -7.54 28.68 -11.76
N TYR A 68 -8.01 27.85 -12.67
CA TYR A 68 -9.45 27.53 -12.76
C TYR A 68 -9.84 26.37 -11.85
N LEU A 69 -9.00 25.35 -11.76
CA LEU A 69 -9.26 24.17 -10.93
C LEU A 69 -9.06 24.46 -9.43
N SER A 70 -8.08 25.27 -9.06
CA SER A 70 -7.86 25.72 -7.68
C SER A 70 -9.11 26.41 -7.11
N SER A 71 -9.77 27.26 -7.88
CA SER A 71 -10.98 27.96 -7.44
C SER A 71 -12.22 27.06 -7.31
N LEU A 72 -12.27 25.93 -8.03
CA LEU A 72 -13.33 24.93 -7.88
C LEU A 72 -13.11 24.04 -6.65
N PHE A 73 -11.86 23.81 -6.26
CA PHE A 73 -11.50 23.01 -5.07
C PHE A 73 -11.74 23.79 -3.77
N ASP A 74 -11.52 25.10 -3.73
CA ASP A 74 -11.70 25.95 -2.55
C ASP A 74 -13.18 26.10 -2.12
N ASN A 75 -14.13 25.85 -3.03
CA ASN A 75 -15.57 26.00 -2.77
C ASN A 75 -16.32 24.68 -2.50
N ILE A 76 -15.68 23.53 -2.70
CA ILE A 76 -16.28 22.24 -2.37
C ILE A 76 -15.60 21.80 -1.07
N GLY A 77 -16.29 22.00 0.07
CA GLY A 77 -15.80 21.53 1.37
C GLY A 77 -15.37 20.05 1.24
N CYS A 78 -14.08 19.81 1.17
CA CYS A 78 -13.52 18.45 1.20
C CYS A 78 -13.92 17.85 2.53
N SER A 79 -14.87 16.93 2.52
CA SER A 79 -15.07 16.00 3.63
C SER A 79 -13.83 15.09 3.70
N ASP A 80 -13.48 14.61 4.88
CA ASP A 80 -12.38 13.64 5.10
C ASP A 80 -12.49 12.35 4.24
N GLU A 81 -13.61 12.18 3.53
CA GLU A 81 -13.91 11.05 2.63
C GLU A 81 -13.20 11.15 1.27
N ASP A 82 -12.71 12.32 0.86
CA ASP A 82 -11.98 12.53 -0.40
C ASP A 82 -10.46 12.54 -0.20
N THR A 83 -9.92 11.58 0.56
CA THR A 83 -8.46 11.40 0.62
C THR A 83 -7.93 11.14 -0.79
N PRO A 84 -7.07 12.04 -1.33
CA PRO A 84 -6.60 11.91 -2.71
C PRO A 84 -5.86 10.59 -2.92
N ASN A 85 -5.89 10.06 -4.15
CA ASN A 85 -5.08 8.90 -4.51
C ASN A 85 -3.60 9.18 -4.27
N LEU A 86 -2.83 8.12 -4.01
CA LEU A 86 -1.39 8.24 -3.92
C LEU A 86 -0.78 8.26 -5.33
N HIS A 87 0.07 9.25 -5.59
CA HIS A 87 0.72 9.49 -6.89
C HIS A 87 2.25 9.47 -6.74
N PRO A 88 2.87 8.29 -6.48
CA PRO A 88 4.31 8.20 -6.31
C PRO A 88 5.02 8.46 -7.63
N LYS A 89 6.06 9.30 -7.60
CA LYS A 89 6.97 9.59 -8.73
C LYS A 89 8.29 8.86 -8.57
N ARG A 90 8.72 8.63 -7.32
CA ARG A 90 9.92 7.89 -6.98
C ARG A 90 9.68 7.06 -5.73
N ILE A 91 10.04 5.78 -5.80
CA ILE A 91 10.08 4.91 -4.63
C ILE A 91 11.45 4.23 -4.57
N ALA A 92 11.97 4.02 -3.38
CA ALA A 92 13.18 3.24 -3.20
C ALA A 92 13.04 2.29 -2.02
N GLY A 93 13.60 1.08 -2.15
CA GLY A 93 13.76 0.13 -1.08
C GLY A 93 15.23 0.04 -0.67
N VAL A 94 15.47 -0.07 0.63
CA VAL A 94 16.80 -0.32 1.18
C VAL A 94 16.71 -1.53 2.09
N ASP A 95 17.55 -2.54 1.84
CA ASP A 95 17.66 -3.70 2.71
C ASP A 95 19.10 -4.22 2.76
N ILE A 96 19.43 -4.97 3.81
CA ILE A 96 20.74 -5.63 3.95
C ILE A 96 20.78 -6.99 3.27
N SER A 97 19.61 -7.66 3.13
CA SER A 97 19.46 -9.00 2.60
C SER A 97 19.45 -9.00 1.08
N SER A 98 20.45 -9.64 0.47
CA SER A 98 20.46 -9.84 -1.00
C SER A 98 19.34 -10.77 -1.44
N CYS A 99 18.95 -11.74 -0.63
CA CYS A 99 17.89 -12.70 -0.94
C CYS A 99 16.55 -11.97 -1.07
N ASP A 100 16.20 -11.18 -0.06
CA ASP A 100 14.93 -10.44 -0.04
C ASP A 100 14.88 -9.38 -1.16
N LEU A 101 16.02 -8.71 -1.42
CA LEU A 101 16.13 -7.76 -2.54
C LEU A 101 15.95 -8.41 -3.91
N ASN A 102 16.32 -9.70 -4.08
CA ASN A 102 16.03 -10.42 -5.32
C ASN A 102 14.51 -10.58 -5.51
N VAL A 103 13.78 -10.98 -4.45
CA VAL A 103 12.33 -11.07 -4.48
C VAL A 103 11.71 -9.69 -4.71
N ALA A 104 12.18 -8.66 -4.00
CA ALA A 104 11.76 -7.28 -4.20
C ALA A 104 11.96 -6.80 -5.65
N THR A 105 13.07 -7.21 -6.29
CA THR A 105 13.35 -6.92 -7.70
C THR A 105 12.31 -7.51 -8.64
N GLU A 106 11.89 -8.74 -8.39
CA GLU A 106 10.87 -9.41 -9.20
C GLU A 106 9.49 -8.77 -9.00
N CYS A 107 9.04 -8.58 -7.77
CA CYS A 107 7.70 -8.05 -7.49
C CYS A 107 7.52 -6.56 -7.82
N THR A 108 8.62 -5.79 -7.95
CA THR A 108 8.61 -4.41 -8.39
C THR A 108 8.99 -4.22 -9.85
N SER A 109 9.11 -5.30 -10.62
CA SER A 109 9.40 -5.20 -12.06
C SER A 109 8.21 -4.69 -12.85
N PRO A 110 8.38 -3.81 -13.84
CA PRO A 110 7.32 -3.45 -14.78
C PRO A 110 6.68 -4.64 -15.49
N ALA A 111 7.42 -5.73 -15.69
CA ALA A 111 6.89 -6.97 -16.27
C ALA A 111 5.88 -7.68 -15.35
N SER A 112 5.92 -7.44 -14.05
CA SER A 112 4.97 -7.96 -13.06
C SER A 112 3.73 -7.07 -12.89
N ALA A 113 3.70 -5.89 -13.55
CA ALA A 113 2.56 -4.99 -13.49
C ALA A 113 1.34 -5.62 -14.20
N ASN A 114 0.17 -5.49 -13.60
CA ASN A 114 -1.06 -5.95 -14.21
C ASN A 114 -1.38 -5.12 -15.48
N PRO A 115 -1.44 -5.73 -16.68
CA PRO A 115 -1.67 -5.01 -17.94
C PRO A 115 -3.08 -4.37 -18.01
N LEU A 116 -4.00 -4.72 -17.12
CA LEU A 116 -5.34 -4.13 -17.05
C LEU A 116 -5.35 -2.73 -16.43
N TYR A 117 -4.27 -2.33 -15.73
CA TYR A 117 -4.19 -1.02 -15.11
C TYR A 117 -3.31 -0.07 -15.91
N MET A 118 -3.91 0.97 -16.47
CA MET A 118 -3.17 2.04 -17.15
C MET A 118 -2.44 2.91 -16.13
N ARG A 119 -1.20 3.23 -16.45
CA ARG A 119 -0.39 4.17 -15.66
C ARG A 119 -0.43 5.54 -16.32
N TRP A 120 -0.87 6.54 -15.58
CA TRP A 120 -0.97 7.91 -16.06
C TRP A 120 0.24 8.78 -15.70
N GLU A 121 1.04 8.38 -14.73
CA GLU A 121 2.22 9.10 -14.26
C GLU A 121 3.44 8.19 -14.25
N PRO A 122 4.62 8.69 -14.68
CA PRO A 122 5.83 7.88 -14.65
C PRO A 122 6.25 7.60 -13.21
N LEU A 123 6.89 6.46 -12.98
CA LEU A 123 7.43 6.08 -11.67
C LEU A 123 8.85 5.56 -11.81
N GLU A 124 9.76 6.07 -10.99
CA GLU A 124 11.10 5.52 -10.79
C GLU A 124 11.12 4.63 -9.56
N VAL A 125 11.70 3.44 -9.69
CA VAL A 125 11.85 2.45 -8.60
C VAL A 125 13.31 2.12 -8.45
N GLU A 126 13.85 2.22 -7.23
CA GLU A 126 15.25 1.91 -6.92
C GLU A 126 15.31 0.88 -5.78
N LEU A 127 16.19 -0.10 -5.92
CA LEU A 127 16.48 -1.08 -4.86
C LEU A 127 17.97 -0.99 -4.51
N TRP A 128 18.24 -0.76 -3.23
CA TRP A 128 19.56 -0.56 -2.70
C TRP A 128 19.90 -1.61 -1.66
N LYS A 129 21.06 -2.23 -1.78
CA LYS A 129 21.63 -3.06 -0.72
C LYS A 129 22.46 -2.19 0.21
N GLY A 130 22.12 -2.18 1.50
CA GLY A 130 22.88 -1.42 2.49
C GLY A 130 22.21 -1.37 3.86
N SER A 131 22.96 -0.98 4.85
CA SER A 131 22.52 -0.87 6.25
C SER A 131 22.08 0.54 6.58
N ILE A 132 21.06 0.68 7.45
CA ILE A 132 20.51 1.98 7.88
C ILE A 132 21.54 2.88 8.61
N ASP A 133 22.61 2.30 9.17
CA ASP A 133 23.69 3.05 9.82
C ASP A 133 24.75 3.60 8.83
N VAL A 134 24.52 3.43 7.53
CA VAL A 134 25.36 3.96 6.45
C VAL A 134 24.60 5.02 5.65
N ILE A 135 25.25 6.14 5.35
CA ILE A 135 24.64 7.22 4.58
C ILE A 135 24.65 6.85 3.09
N ASN A 136 23.46 6.92 2.46
CA ASN A 136 23.33 6.89 1.01
C ASN A 136 23.07 8.33 0.50
N PRO A 137 24.01 8.93 -0.26
CA PRO A 137 23.82 10.28 -0.78
C PRO A 137 22.60 10.45 -1.69
N ALA A 138 22.16 9.38 -2.38
CA ALA A 138 20.98 9.41 -3.25
C ALA A 138 19.65 9.58 -2.49
N LEU A 139 19.66 9.37 -1.16
CA LEU A 139 18.48 9.46 -0.29
C LEU A 139 18.41 10.77 0.50
N ILE A 140 19.34 11.68 0.29
CA ILE A 140 19.34 12.99 0.98
C ILE A 140 18.22 13.87 0.43
N ASN A 141 17.46 14.51 1.34
CA ASN A 141 16.31 15.38 1.04
C ASN A 141 15.12 14.66 0.37
N VAL A 142 15.01 13.36 0.51
CA VAL A 142 13.81 12.61 0.12
C VAL A 142 12.57 13.13 0.86
N GLU A 143 11.41 13.05 0.23
CA GLU A 143 10.18 13.58 0.82
C GLU A 143 9.71 12.76 2.02
N CYS A 144 9.71 11.44 1.91
CA CYS A 144 9.25 10.54 2.97
C CYS A 144 10.18 9.35 3.15
N VAL A 145 10.42 8.98 4.40
CA VAL A 145 11.05 7.72 4.80
C VAL A 145 10.06 6.91 5.60
N VAL A 146 10.03 5.61 5.34
CA VAL A 146 9.21 4.63 6.05
C VAL A 146 10.13 3.57 6.64
N ALA A 147 9.85 3.10 7.86
CA ALA A 147 10.52 1.98 8.52
C ALA A 147 9.46 1.17 9.28
N THR A 148 8.94 0.13 8.63
CA THR A 148 7.85 -0.68 9.20
C THR A 148 8.40 -1.98 9.77
N GLU A 149 8.11 -2.26 11.06
CA GLU A 149 8.54 -3.48 11.77
C GLU A 149 10.05 -3.74 11.56
N LEU A 150 10.86 -2.69 11.68
CA LEU A 150 12.30 -2.73 11.47
C LEU A 150 13.08 -2.50 12.76
N ILE A 151 12.72 -1.48 13.53
CA ILE A 151 13.59 -0.98 14.61
C ILE A 151 13.81 -2.00 15.70
N GLU A 152 12.83 -2.85 15.98
CA GLU A 152 12.91 -3.94 16.97
C GLU A 152 13.96 -5.00 16.64
N HIS A 153 14.36 -5.12 15.38
CA HIS A 153 15.39 -6.03 14.91
C HIS A 153 16.80 -5.44 15.00
N LEU A 154 16.91 -4.12 15.23
CA LEU A 154 18.19 -3.43 15.28
C LEU A 154 18.88 -3.64 16.62
N THR A 155 20.16 -3.95 16.58
CA THR A 155 21.02 -3.89 17.78
C THR A 155 21.20 -2.44 18.22
N GLU A 156 21.50 -2.22 19.50
CA GLU A 156 21.58 -0.87 20.05
C GLU A 156 22.61 0.02 19.35
N ASP A 157 23.74 -0.57 18.95
CA ASP A 157 24.81 0.11 18.20
C ASP A 157 24.36 0.59 16.81
N ILE A 158 23.36 -0.06 16.21
CA ILE A 158 22.74 0.39 14.95
C ILE A 158 21.59 1.35 15.24
N LEU A 159 20.73 1.05 16.20
CA LEU A 159 19.54 1.85 16.54
C LEU A 159 19.88 3.31 16.84
N ILE A 160 21.03 3.57 17.52
CA ILE A 160 21.48 4.94 17.83
C ILE A 160 21.76 5.78 16.58
N HIS A 161 22.00 5.16 15.42
CA HIS A 161 22.27 5.84 14.14
C HIS A 161 21.01 6.15 13.34
N VAL A 162 19.86 5.53 13.63
CA VAL A 162 18.60 5.71 12.88
C VAL A 162 18.20 7.19 12.84
N ALA A 163 17.99 7.81 14.00
CA ALA A 163 17.55 9.20 14.05
C ALA A 163 18.60 10.18 13.47
N PRO A 164 19.91 10.08 13.80
CA PRO A 164 20.93 10.91 13.18
C PRO A 164 20.96 10.84 11.66
N ILE A 165 20.86 9.66 11.07
CA ILE A 165 20.92 9.50 9.62
C ILE A 165 19.60 9.91 8.98
N VAL A 166 18.47 9.38 9.46
CA VAL A 166 17.17 9.66 8.84
C VAL A 166 16.76 11.12 9.07
N LEU A 167 16.69 11.58 10.32
CA LEU A 167 16.18 12.91 10.64
C LEU A 167 17.23 14.00 10.44
N GLY A 168 18.51 13.67 10.65
CA GLY A 168 19.62 14.62 10.56
C GLY A 168 20.20 14.76 9.16
N VAL A 169 20.44 13.64 8.44
CA VAL A 169 21.10 13.64 7.12
C VAL A 169 20.09 13.58 5.99
N TYR A 170 19.19 12.59 5.96
CA TYR A 170 18.20 12.48 4.89
C TYR A 170 17.13 13.57 4.97
N ARG A 171 16.77 14.02 6.18
CA ARG A 171 15.86 15.15 6.45
C ARG A 171 14.51 15.06 5.75
N PRO A 172 13.82 13.91 5.75
CA PRO A 172 12.55 13.80 5.08
C PRO A 172 11.55 14.81 5.65
N ARG A 173 10.56 15.22 4.85
CA ARG A 173 9.41 15.98 5.33
C ARG A 173 8.57 15.16 6.30
N LEU A 174 8.49 13.84 6.02
CA LEU A 174 7.73 12.87 6.80
C LEU A 174 8.58 11.62 7.08
N PHE A 175 8.59 11.15 8.33
CA PHE A 175 9.17 9.86 8.69
C PHE A 175 8.14 9.03 9.43
N LEU A 176 7.85 7.83 8.94
CA LEU A 176 6.85 6.91 9.47
C LEU A 176 7.51 5.66 10.02
N ILE A 177 7.15 5.29 11.25
CA ILE A 177 7.69 4.09 11.90
C ILE A 177 6.52 3.25 12.40
N THR A 178 6.65 1.92 12.29
CA THR A 178 5.85 0.97 13.04
C THR A 178 6.75 -0.02 13.79
N THR A 179 6.32 -0.48 14.96
CA THR A 179 7.01 -1.49 15.77
C THR A 179 6.01 -2.20 16.68
N PRO A 180 6.23 -3.47 17.06
CA PRO A 180 5.35 -4.19 17.97
C PRO A 180 5.20 -3.51 19.33
N SER A 181 4.01 -3.59 19.91
CA SER A 181 3.75 -3.11 21.26
C SER A 181 3.95 -4.21 22.30
N TYR A 182 4.94 -4.05 23.19
CA TYR A 182 5.11 -4.95 24.33
C TYR A 182 3.91 -4.91 25.27
N THR A 183 3.32 -3.72 25.48
CA THR A 183 2.13 -3.52 26.30
C THR A 183 0.98 -4.42 25.84
N PHE A 184 0.80 -4.56 24.54
CA PHE A 184 -0.24 -5.42 23.96
C PHE A 184 -0.02 -6.90 24.26
N ASN A 185 1.21 -7.35 24.55
CA ASN A 185 1.48 -8.76 24.83
C ASN A 185 0.68 -9.32 26.01
N ALA A 186 0.29 -8.48 26.95
CA ALA A 186 -0.60 -8.86 28.05
C ALA A 186 -2.01 -9.30 27.56
N ARG A 187 -2.39 -9.05 26.31
CA ARG A 187 -3.68 -9.45 25.75
C ARG A 187 -3.84 -10.97 25.64
N TRP A 188 -2.73 -11.70 25.52
CA TRP A 188 -2.73 -13.16 25.41
C TRP A 188 -2.74 -13.90 26.74
N SER A 189 -2.80 -13.19 27.87
CA SER A 189 -2.75 -13.80 29.21
C SER A 189 -3.72 -13.14 30.16
N PRO A 190 -4.25 -13.89 31.16
CA PRO A 190 -4.99 -13.31 32.28
C PRO A 190 -4.14 -12.26 33.02
N PRO A 191 -4.78 -11.24 33.64
CA PRO A 191 -4.06 -10.27 34.45
C PRO A 191 -3.22 -10.94 35.55
N GLY A 192 -1.96 -10.47 35.69
CA GLY A 192 -1.05 -11.00 36.73
C GLY A 192 -0.44 -12.36 36.41
N THR A 193 -0.72 -12.94 35.25
CA THR A 193 -0.06 -14.17 34.79
C THR A 193 0.97 -13.84 33.73
N ARG A 194 2.06 -14.61 33.71
CA ARG A 194 3.06 -14.53 32.65
C ARG A 194 2.61 -15.41 31.50
N LYS A 195 2.74 -14.91 30.25
CA LYS A 195 2.43 -15.70 29.06
C LYS A 195 3.33 -16.94 29.03
N PRO A 196 2.79 -18.15 28.91
CA PRO A 196 3.60 -19.31 28.59
C PRO A 196 4.07 -19.22 27.13
N GLY A 197 5.36 -19.37 26.88
CA GLY A 197 5.95 -19.31 25.55
C GLY A 197 6.40 -17.90 25.13
N GLY A 198 7.12 -17.81 24.01
CA GLY A 198 7.79 -16.63 23.49
C GLY A 198 9.31 -16.71 23.68
N HIS A 199 10.00 -15.61 23.35
CA HIS A 199 11.46 -15.56 23.29
C HIS A 199 11.97 -14.60 24.39
N PRO A 200 12.84 -15.07 25.33
CA PRO A 200 13.44 -14.18 26.33
C PRO A 200 14.21 -13.05 25.66
N ASP A 201 14.25 -11.87 26.32
CA ASP A 201 15.07 -10.75 25.91
C ASP A 201 16.52 -11.20 25.64
N PRO A 202 17.00 -11.19 24.37
CA PRO A 202 18.32 -11.68 24.02
C PRO A 202 19.43 -10.79 24.61
N THR A 203 19.12 -9.56 25.01
CA THR A 203 20.10 -8.64 25.63
C THR A 203 20.27 -8.91 27.13
N GLY A 204 19.34 -9.64 27.75
CA GLY A 204 19.35 -9.93 29.19
C GLY A 204 19.12 -8.68 30.07
N ARG A 205 18.72 -7.54 29.51
CA ARG A 205 18.49 -6.29 30.26
C ARG A 205 17.13 -6.28 30.98
N THR A 206 16.19 -7.04 30.45
CA THR A 206 14.86 -7.16 31.04
C THR A 206 14.49 -8.63 31.22
N ASP A 207 13.45 -8.89 32.01
CA ASP A 207 12.87 -10.21 32.15
C ASP A 207 11.71 -10.44 31.17
N ARG A 208 11.63 -9.61 30.10
CA ARG A 208 10.60 -9.64 29.09
C ARG A 208 10.68 -10.88 28.21
N VAL A 209 9.52 -11.24 27.67
CA VAL A 209 9.37 -12.29 26.68
C VAL A 209 8.76 -11.69 25.44
N PHE A 210 9.50 -11.74 24.34
CA PHE A 210 9.14 -11.13 23.06
C PHE A 210 8.34 -12.08 22.20
N ARG A 211 7.68 -11.54 21.18
CA ARG A 211 6.85 -12.30 20.24
C ARG A 211 7.68 -13.08 19.22
N HIS A 212 8.85 -12.57 18.86
CA HIS A 212 9.68 -13.11 17.78
C HIS A 212 11.11 -13.33 18.25
N PRO A 213 11.81 -14.41 17.80
CA PRO A 213 13.17 -14.70 18.20
C PRO A 213 14.20 -13.64 17.79
N ASP A 214 13.95 -12.95 16.66
CA ASP A 214 14.89 -11.96 16.13
C ASP A 214 14.72 -10.55 16.74
N HIS A 215 13.66 -10.33 17.54
CA HIS A 215 13.51 -9.06 18.23
C HIS A 215 14.63 -8.85 19.24
N LYS A 216 15.32 -7.72 19.13
CA LYS A 216 16.34 -7.29 20.09
C LYS A 216 15.70 -6.56 21.28
N PHE A 217 14.54 -5.98 21.07
CA PHE A 217 13.69 -5.36 22.09
C PHE A 217 12.24 -5.31 21.62
N GLU A 218 11.32 -5.19 22.57
CA GLU A 218 9.94 -4.74 22.34
C GLU A 218 9.65 -3.67 23.39
N TRP A 219 9.27 -2.50 22.96
CA TRP A 219 8.99 -1.37 23.84
C TRP A 219 7.55 -1.34 24.32
N THR A 220 7.34 -0.89 25.56
CA THR A 220 6.01 -0.47 26.01
C THR A 220 5.58 0.81 25.29
N VAL A 221 4.30 1.17 25.44
CA VAL A 221 3.77 2.42 24.84
C VAL A 221 4.53 3.64 25.37
N GLU A 222 4.89 3.64 26.64
CA GLU A 222 5.60 4.75 27.29
C GLU A 222 7.05 4.85 26.80
N GLU A 223 7.75 3.73 26.67
CA GLU A 223 9.13 3.69 26.19
C GLU A 223 9.24 4.16 24.74
N PHE A 224 8.35 3.66 23.87
CA PHE A 224 8.29 4.11 22.48
C PHE A 224 7.97 5.60 22.38
N ALA A 225 6.97 6.07 23.13
CA ALA A 225 6.61 7.49 23.14
C ALA A 225 7.77 8.36 23.62
N GLN A 226 8.48 7.95 24.70
CA GLN A 226 9.61 8.68 25.21
C GLN A 226 10.77 8.75 24.20
N TRP A 227 11.07 7.64 23.52
CA TRP A 227 12.09 7.62 22.47
C TRP A 227 11.68 8.53 21.30
N CYS A 228 10.47 8.42 20.78
CA CYS A 228 9.96 9.24 19.71
C CYS A 228 10.01 10.74 20.04
N MET A 229 9.54 11.15 21.22
CA MET A 229 9.56 12.55 21.65
C MET A 229 10.98 13.09 21.78
N THR A 230 11.89 12.27 22.29
CA THR A 230 13.29 12.64 22.47
C THR A 230 13.97 12.93 21.14
N ILE A 231 13.86 12.02 20.16
CA ILE A 231 14.47 12.22 18.84
C ILE A 231 13.79 13.34 18.05
N ALA A 232 12.45 13.46 18.14
CA ALA A 232 11.72 14.55 17.50
C ALA A 232 12.23 15.93 18.00
N HIS A 233 12.33 16.11 19.31
CA HIS A 233 12.85 17.33 19.90
C HIS A 233 14.30 17.59 19.49
N GLN A 234 15.15 16.55 19.52
CA GLN A 234 16.57 16.67 19.17
C GLN A 234 16.78 17.15 17.74
N TRP A 235 15.99 16.61 16.79
CA TRP A 235 16.18 16.85 15.36
C TRP A 235 15.22 17.90 14.77
N GLY A 236 14.36 18.52 15.57
CA GLY A 236 13.43 19.57 15.12
C GLY A 236 12.30 18.99 14.26
N TYR A 237 11.62 17.98 14.79
CA TYR A 237 10.40 17.40 14.26
C TYR A 237 9.28 17.52 15.28
N VAL A 238 8.03 17.50 14.80
CA VAL A 238 6.84 17.20 15.60
C VAL A 238 6.51 15.73 15.38
N VAL A 239 6.12 15.02 16.43
CA VAL A 239 5.73 13.61 16.33
C VAL A 239 4.31 13.41 16.80
N ASP A 240 3.54 12.65 16.03
CA ASP A 240 2.25 12.09 16.37
C ASP A 240 2.42 10.58 16.60
N ILE A 241 1.92 10.08 17.74
CA ILE A 241 2.15 8.71 18.20
C ILE A 241 0.80 8.05 18.44
N GLY A 242 0.66 6.81 17.98
CA GLY A 242 -0.56 6.05 18.11
C GLY A 242 -0.34 4.55 18.10
N GLY A 243 -1.42 3.82 17.89
CA GLY A 243 -1.38 2.36 17.74
C GLY A 243 -2.40 1.87 16.73
N VAL A 244 -2.06 0.79 16.04
CA VAL A 244 -2.95 0.05 15.13
C VAL A 244 -3.01 -1.42 15.54
N GLY A 245 -3.92 -2.18 14.98
CA GLY A 245 -4.07 -3.59 15.32
C GLY A 245 -4.97 -3.82 16.53
N THR A 246 -6.24 -3.45 16.39
CA THR A 246 -7.26 -3.78 17.38
C THR A 246 -7.70 -5.23 17.20
N ALA A 247 -7.70 -6.01 18.30
CA ALA A 247 -8.21 -7.36 18.29
C ALA A 247 -9.72 -7.39 18.04
N GLN A 248 -10.20 -8.39 17.29
CA GLN A 248 -11.65 -8.59 17.08
C GLN A 248 -12.39 -8.93 18.36
N GLN A 249 -11.77 -9.76 19.19
CA GLN A 249 -12.36 -10.18 20.46
C GLN A 249 -12.13 -9.10 21.52
N LYS A 250 -13.17 -8.78 22.28
CA LYS A 250 -13.02 -7.93 23.45
C LYS A 250 -12.20 -8.65 24.52
N ASP A 251 -11.38 -7.91 25.22
CA ASP A 251 -10.65 -8.44 26.35
C ASP A 251 -11.64 -8.82 27.49
N PRO A 252 -11.61 -10.07 27.98
CA PRO A 252 -12.51 -10.50 29.06
C PRO A 252 -12.40 -9.67 30.34
N TRP A 253 -11.28 -8.98 30.53
CA TRP A 253 -11.00 -8.12 31.70
C TRP A 253 -11.15 -6.63 31.39
N GLY A 254 -11.64 -6.27 30.18
CA GLY A 254 -11.89 -4.88 29.79
C GLY A 254 -10.64 -4.02 29.64
N ARG A 255 -9.46 -4.61 29.38
CA ARG A 255 -8.17 -3.92 29.26
C ARG A 255 -7.90 -3.32 27.88
N ASP A 256 -8.80 -3.49 26.89
CA ASP A 256 -8.55 -3.10 25.49
C ASP A 256 -8.00 -1.67 25.36
N LYS A 257 -8.58 -0.71 26.10
CA LYS A 257 -8.12 0.70 26.06
C LYS A 257 -6.74 0.90 26.67
N ILE A 258 -6.36 0.09 27.66
CA ILE A 258 -5.07 0.20 28.36
C ILE A 258 -3.99 -0.49 27.53
N LEU A 259 -4.31 -1.61 26.91
CA LEU A 259 -3.37 -2.39 26.12
C LEU A 259 -3.12 -1.76 24.75
N GLY A 260 -4.08 -0.98 24.22
CA GLY A 260 -3.93 -0.27 22.96
C GLY A 260 -3.92 -1.18 21.74
N GLY A 261 -3.16 -0.78 20.71
CA GLY A 261 -2.96 -1.56 19.50
C GLY A 261 -1.78 -2.54 19.58
N ALA A 262 -1.84 -3.59 18.79
CA ALA A 262 -0.78 -4.59 18.71
C ALA A 262 0.54 -4.05 18.11
N THR A 263 0.43 -3.01 17.30
CA THR A 263 1.56 -2.28 16.69
C THR A 263 1.49 -0.82 17.12
N GLN A 264 2.62 -0.28 17.54
CA GLN A 264 2.83 1.14 17.79
C GLN A 264 3.22 1.84 16.51
N VAL A 265 2.70 3.05 16.28
CA VAL A 265 3.00 3.84 15.09
C VAL A 265 3.43 5.24 15.48
N ALA A 266 4.35 5.81 14.70
CA ALA A 266 4.75 7.21 14.87
C ALA A 266 4.93 7.90 13.52
N SER A 267 4.46 9.15 13.44
CA SER A 267 4.57 10.02 12.28
C SER A 267 5.34 11.28 12.68
N PHE A 268 6.56 11.42 12.18
CA PHE A 268 7.41 12.59 12.42
C PHE A 268 7.28 13.56 11.25
N LYS A 269 6.85 14.79 11.54
CA LYS A 269 6.76 15.88 10.56
C LYS A 269 7.86 16.90 10.81
N ARG A 270 8.63 17.21 9.76
CA ARG A 270 9.74 18.17 9.83
C ARG A 270 9.22 19.57 10.13
N MET A 271 9.88 20.24 11.08
CA MET A 271 9.68 21.67 11.31
C MET A 271 10.74 22.47 10.54
N ASP A 272 10.28 23.42 9.72
CA ASP A 272 11.16 24.21 8.85
C ASP A 272 11.47 25.63 9.41
N ASP A 273 11.23 25.85 10.70
CA ASP A 273 11.66 27.05 11.39
C ASP A 273 13.22 27.08 11.54
N ARG A 274 13.74 28.29 11.76
CA ARG A 274 15.18 28.54 11.82
C ARG A 274 15.90 27.73 12.93
N VAL A 275 15.25 27.52 14.06
CA VAL A 275 15.84 26.79 15.21
C VAL A 275 15.96 25.31 14.87
N SER A 276 14.88 24.72 14.36
CA SER A 276 14.79 23.31 13.96
C SER A 276 15.75 23.00 12.81
N THR A 277 15.83 23.86 11.82
CA THR A 277 16.82 23.74 10.73
C THR A 277 18.25 23.75 11.26
N GLY A 278 18.56 24.70 12.16
CA GLY A 278 19.90 24.77 12.79
C GLY A 278 20.24 23.56 13.66
N LYS A 279 19.25 22.88 14.28
CA LYS A 279 19.48 21.62 15.00
C LYS A 279 19.96 20.51 14.04
N ARG A 280 19.23 20.34 12.90
CA ARG A 280 19.57 19.33 11.86
C ARG A 280 20.94 19.59 11.24
N GLU A 281 21.26 20.82 10.89
CA GLU A 281 22.55 21.18 10.29
C GLU A 281 23.72 20.84 11.20
N ARG A 282 23.66 21.22 12.48
CA ARG A 282 24.72 20.91 13.46
C ARG A 282 24.86 19.41 13.69
N GLY A 283 23.73 18.70 13.81
CA GLY A 283 23.74 17.26 14.02
C GLY A 283 24.30 16.49 12.82
N SER A 284 23.93 16.88 11.60
CA SER A 284 24.41 16.26 10.36
C SER A 284 25.93 16.35 10.21
N LEU A 285 26.55 17.48 10.57
CA LEU A 285 28.01 17.63 10.54
C LEU A 285 28.71 16.62 11.45
N ALA A 286 28.14 16.34 12.61
CA ALA A 286 28.70 15.35 13.54
C ALA A 286 28.60 13.92 13.00
N VAL A 287 27.49 13.59 12.33
CA VAL A 287 27.25 12.26 11.76
C VAL A 287 28.20 11.95 10.61
N HIS A 288 28.41 12.89 9.68
CA HIS A 288 29.34 12.71 8.56
C HIS A 288 30.78 12.41 9.00
N SER A 289 31.14 12.87 10.19
CA SER A 289 32.49 12.62 10.75
C SER A 289 32.63 11.21 11.34
N ALA A 290 31.54 10.54 11.69
CA ALA A 290 31.54 9.28 12.45
C ALA A 290 31.30 8.01 11.61
N THR A 291 30.71 8.11 10.40
CA THR A 291 30.08 6.96 9.70
C THR A 291 30.94 6.31 8.60
N ASN A 292 32.25 6.50 8.55
CA ASN A 292 33.08 6.08 7.40
C ASN A 292 33.67 4.65 7.47
N THR A 293 33.12 3.74 8.29
CA THR A 293 33.75 2.40 8.49
C THR A 293 33.11 1.27 7.68
N LYS A 294 31.89 1.42 7.16
CA LYS A 294 31.19 0.42 6.33
C LYS A 294 31.16 0.87 4.85
N GLY A 295 31.13 -0.08 3.94
CA GLY A 295 31.05 0.22 2.50
C GLY A 295 29.75 0.97 2.12
N PRO A 296 29.76 1.73 1.00
CA PRO A 296 28.58 2.47 0.53
C PRO A 296 27.44 1.50 0.18
N HIS A 297 26.21 2.03 0.15
CA HIS A 297 25.08 1.29 -0.42
C HIS A 297 25.34 0.94 -1.89
N GLU A 298 24.89 -0.24 -2.29
CA GLU A 298 24.96 -0.73 -3.66
C GLU A 298 23.58 -0.62 -4.32
N LEU A 299 23.49 0.00 -5.51
CA LEU A 299 22.27 -0.01 -6.31
C LEU A 299 22.11 -1.38 -6.99
N VAL A 300 21.18 -2.18 -6.49
CA VAL A 300 20.89 -3.52 -7.01
C VAL A 300 20.10 -3.43 -8.31
N LYS A 301 19.06 -2.59 -8.33
CA LYS A 301 18.19 -2.44 -9.49
C LYS A 301 17.55 -1.05 -9.55
N ARG A 302 17.30 -0.60 -10.79
CA ARG A 302 16.48 0.57 -11.09
C ARG A 302 15.51 0.23 -12.19
N TYR A 303 14.24 0.61 -12.00
CA TYR A 303 13.18 0.47 -12.98
C TYR A 303 12.55 1.83 -13.28
N TYR A 304 12.06 1.96 -14.51
CA TYR A 304 11.23 3.08 -14.94
C TYR A 304 9.91 2.52 -15.45
N TYR A 305 8.83 3.01 -14.90
CA TYR A 305 7.48 2.76 -15.38
C TYR A 305 7.07 3.96 -16.22
N GLU A 306 6.77 3.70 -17.48
CA GLU A 306 6.34 4.73 -18.41
C GLU A 306 4.88 5.10 -18.20
N ALA A 307 4.55 6.40 -18.36
CA ALA A 307 3.16 6.83 -18.39
C ALA A 307 2.53 6.47 -19.75
N HIS A 308 1.20 6.31 -19.76
CA HIS A 308 0.46 6.11 -21.02
C HIS A 308 0.73 7.28 -21.99
N PRO A 309 0.93 7.02 -23.30
CA PRO A 309 1.29 8.07 -24.28
C PRO A 309 0.25 9.22 -24.38
N ARG A 310 -0.99 8.95 -24.01
CA ARG A 310 -2.08 9.95 -23.99
C ARG A 310 -2.21 10.68 -22.65
N ALA A 311 -1.37 10.37 -21.66
CA ALA A 311 -1.41 11.01 -20.35
C ALA A 311 -1.27 12.54 -20.47
N GLY A 312 -2.19 13.29 -19.86
CA GLY A 312 -2.22 14.74 -19.94
C GLY A 312 -2.65 15.34 -21.29
N ASN A 313 -3.01 14.50 -22.29
CA ASN A 313 -3.41 14.93 -23.63
C ASN A 313 -4.86 14.47 -23.94
N PRO A 314 -5.88 15.14 -23.39
CA PRO A 314 -7.28 14.79 -23.61
C PRO A 314 -7.73 15.11 -25.05
N SER A 315 -8.75 14.40 -25.49
CA SER A 315 -9.53 14.73 -26.68
C SER A 315 -10.47 15.92 -26.44
N ASP A 316 -11.18 16.34 -27.47
CA ASP A 316 -12.20 17.38 -27.34
C ASP A 316 -13.35 16.90 -26.41
N LEU A 317 -13.87 17.80 -25.57
CA LEU A 317 -14.91 17.47 -24.58
C LEU A 317 -16.19 16.91 -25.21
N ARG A 318 -16.50 17.31 -26.45
CA ARG A 318 -17.66 16.77 -27.20
C ARG A 318 -17.41 15.32 -27.58
N GLU A 319 -16.21 15.01 -28.10
CA GLU A 319 -15.82 13.63 -28.44
C GLU A 319 -15.90 12.70 -27.21
N ILE A 320 -15.40 13.17 -26.05
CA ILE A 320 -15.48 12.44 -24.79
C ILE A 320 -16.93 12.21 -24.38
N GLY A 321 -17.78 13.25 -24.44
CA GLY A 321 -19.19 13.15 -24.12
C GLY A 321 -19.96 12.21 -25.03
N GLU A 322 -19.65 12.20 -26.34
CA GLU A 322 -20.23 11.28 -27.31
C GLU A 322 -19.82 9.83 -27.00
N ALA A 323 -18.53 9.58 -26.69
CA ALA A 323 -18.05 8.26 -26.28
C ALA A 323 -18.72 7.75 -25.00
N MET A 324 -18.94 8.63 -24.00
CA MET A 324 -19.69 8.27 -22.81
C MET A 324 -21.13 7.87 -23.14
N VAL A 325 -21.84 8.66 -23.99
CA VAL A 325 -23.19 8.30 -24.44
C VAL A 325 -23.21 6.96 -25.16
N GLU A 326 -22.21 6.67 -25.99
CA GLU A 326 -22.11 5.38 -26.67
C GLU A 326 -21.99 4.22 -25.67
N LYS A 327 -21.27 4.38 -24.54
CA LYS A 327 -21.22 3.35 -23.49
C LYS A 327 -22.58 3.10 -22.86
N PHE A 328 -23.36 4.15 -22.56
CA PHE A 328 -24.72 4.01 -22.06
C PHE A 328 -25.60 3.21 -23.05
N GLU A 329 -25.50 3.52 -24.33
CA GLU A 329 -26.28 2.82 -25.38
C GLU A 329 -25.80 1.38 -25.58
N GLN A 330 -24.47 1.15 -25.51
CA GLN A 330 -23.89 -0.19 -25.65
C GLN A 330 -24.29 -1.11 -24.51
N TRP A 331 -24.28 -0.60 -23.27
CA TRP A 331 -24.60 -1.38 -22.08
C TRP A 331 -26.13 -1.44 -21.80
N GLY A 332 -26.92 -0.59 -22.45
CA GLY A 332 -28.36 -0.53 -22.26
C GLY A 332 -28.77 0.08 -20.93
N GLU A 333 -27.87 0.85 -20.31
CA GLU A 333 -28.06 1.49 -19.00
C GLU A 333 -28.46 2.96 -19.17
N THR A 334 -29.21 3.49 -18.22
CA THR A 334 -29.60 4.90 -18.18
C THR A 334 -28.92 5.70 -17.10
N ILE A 335 -28.35 5.05 -16.12
CA ILE A 335 -27.62 5.66 -15.00
C ILE A 335 -26.37 4.81 -14.73
N LEU A 336 -25.20 5.46 -14.74
CA LEU A 336 -23.91 4.84 -14.41
C LEU A 336 -23.16 5.70 -13.39
N ARG A 337 -22.35 5.08 -12.57
CA ARG A 337 -21.39 5.80 -11.72
C ARG A 337 -20.23 6.29 -12.57
N ILE A 338 -19.60 7.39 -12.13
CA ILE A 338 -18.38 7.91 -12.77
C ILE A 338 -17.31 6.81 -12.86
N GLU A 339 -17.13 6.03 -11.78
CA GLU A 339 -16.15 4.94 -11.74
C GLU A 339 -16.45 3.85 -12.78
N GLU A 340 -17.71 3.51 -13.02
CA GLU A 340 -18.10 2.52 -14.03
C GLU A 340 -17.74 2.97 -15.45
N LEU A 341 -18.00 4.23 -15.78
CA LEU A 341 -17.59 4.83 -17.05
C LEU A 341 -16.08 5.01 -17.16
N TRP A 342 -15.40 5.32 -16.03
CA TRP A 342 -13.95 5.49 -16.02
C TRP A 342 -13.20 4.22 -16.39
N PHE A 343 -13.69 3.06 -15.97
CA PHE A 343 -13.08 1.77 -16.32
C PHE A 343 -13.56 1.19 -17.66
N ALA A 344 -14.30 1.96 -18.47
CA ALA A 344 -14.52 1.65 -19.87
C ALA A 344 -13.22 1.86 -20.67
N ASP A 345 -12.91 0.95 -21.59
CA ASP A 345 -11.59 0.83 -22.23
C ASP A 345 -11.04 2.13 -22.86
N ASP A 346 -11.90 2.93 -23.45
CA ASP A 346 -11.53 4.11 -24.24
C ASP A 346 -11.73 5.44 -23.49
N VAL A 347 -12.68 5.54 -22.58
CA VAL A 347 -13.04 6.77 -21.88
C VAL A 347 -11.84 7.40 -21.15
N PRO A 348 -11.06 6.68 -20.31
CA PRO A 348 -9.91 7.26 -19.62
C PRO A 348 -8.80 7.70 -20.62
N ILE A 349 -8.68 7.00 -21.75
CA ILE A 349 -7.71 7.35 -22.80
C ILE A 349 -8.10 8.67 -23.47
N LEU A 350 -9.38 8.83 -23.82
CA LEU A 350 -9.90 10.07 -24.39
C LEU A 350 -9.79 11.24 -23.41
N CYS A 351 -9.95 10.98 -22.11
CA CYS A 351 -9.76 11.97 -21.04
C CYS A 351 -8.28 12.27 -20.75
N GLY A 352 -7.32 11.59 -21.40
CA GLY A 352 -5.90 11.75 -21.14
C GLY A 352 -5.52 11.39 -19.68
N GLY A 353 -6.29 10.50 -19.03
CA GLY A 353 -6.09 10.09 -17.64
C GLY A 353 -6.69 11.06 -16.61
N SER A 354 -7.32 12.16 -17.00
CA SER A 354 -7.90 13.12 -16.08
C SER A 354 -9.40 12.89 -15.85
N ILE A 355 -9.77 12.52 -14.62
CA ILE A 355 -11.19 12.36 -14.25
C ILE A 355 -11.94 13.70 -14.29
N GLU A 356 -11.25 14.83 -14.08
CA GLU A 356 -11.83 16.16 -14.14
C GLU A 356 -12.27 16.50 -15.57
N VAL A 357 -11.52 16.06 -16.56
CA VAL A 357 -11.88 16.21 -17.97
C VAL A 357 -13.16 15.43 -18.29
N MET A 358 -13.30 14.21 -17.77
CA MET A 358 -14.51 13.41 -17.91
C MET A 358 -15.73 14.10 -17.28
N ILE A 359 -15.57 14.60 -16.04
CA ILE A 359 -16.62 15.35 -15.33
C ILE A 359 -17.05 16.58 -16.15
N ASN A 360 -16.07 17.35 -16.65
CA ASN A 360 -16.34 18.54 -17.47
C ASN A 360 -17.03 18.19 -18.81
N ALA A 361 -16.67 17.07 -19.42
CA ALA A 361 -17.34 16.58 -20.63
C ALA A 361 -18.81 16.22 -20.34
N ALA A 362 -19.07 15.51 -19.23
CA ALA A 362 -20.42 15.17 -18.80
C ALA A 362 -21.30 16.42 -18.56
N GLU A 363 -20.76 17.44 -17.87
CA GLU A 363 -21.49 18.68 -17.57
C GLU A 363 -21.85 19.51 -18.81
N ARG A 364 -21.04 19.42 -19.86
CA ARG A 364 -21.26 20.19 -21.09
C ARG A 364 -22.06 19.44 -22.16
N HIS A 365 -22.26 18.15 -22.00
CA HIS A 365 -22.93 17.34 -23.00
C HIS A 365 -24.45 17.33 -22.79
N GLN A 366 -25.24 17.64 -23.85
CA GLN A 366 -26.70 17.83 -23.76
C GLN A 366 -27.48 16.57 -23.33
N ARG A 367 -26.92 15.39 -23.58
CA ARG A 367 -27.55 14.10 -23.24
C ARG A 367 -27.06 13.49 -21.92
N LEU A 368 -26.20 14.19 -21.18
CA LEU A 368 -25.67 13.70 -19.92
C LEU A 368 -26.05 14.67 -18.79
N ASP A 369 -26.52 14.14 -17.69
CA ASP A 369 -26.81 14.89 -16.45
C ASP A 369 -25.97 14.34 -15.30
N LEU A 370 -25.09 15.19 -14.76
CA LEU A 370 -24.20 14.81 -13.68
C LEU A 370 -24.86 15.03 -12.31
N GLN A 371 -25.12 13.96 -11.62
CA GLN A 371 -25.67 13.94 -10.27
C GLN A 371 -24.55 13.82 -9.23
N ARG A 372 -24.13 14.95 -8.65
CA ARG A 372 -23.16 15.00 -7.55
C ARG A 372 -23.84 14.54 -6.27
N ILE A 373 -23.24 13.58 -5.58
CA ILE A 373 -23.75 13.04 -4.33
C ILE A 373 -22.93 13.65 -3.17
N PRO A 374 -23.53 14.54 -2.35
CA PRO A 374 -22.83 15.15 -1.22
C PRO A 374 -22.31 14.08 -0.24
N GLY A 375 -21.05 14.23 0.25
CA GLY A 375 -20.43 13.32 1.19
C GLY A 375 -20.01 11.97 0.60
N ARG A 376 -19.99 11.83 -0.73
CA ARG A 376 -19.48 10.64 -1.42
C ARG A 376 -18.27 10.98 -2.29
N ARG A 377 -17.40 9.99 -2.50
CA ARG A 377 -16.26 10.11 -3.42
C ARG A 377 -16.75 10.41 -4.84
N ARG A 378 -15.94 11.10 -5.64
CA ARG A 378 -16.27 11.43 -7.03
C ARG A 378 -16.59 10.22 -7.89
N GLY A 379 -15.91 9.09 -7.66
CA GLY A 379 -16.20 7.82 -8.34
C GLY A 379 -17.62 7.32 -8.12
N ASP A 380 -18.25 7.67 -6.99
CA ASP A 380 -19.62 7.29 -6.64
C ASP A 380 -20.68 8.21 -7.26
N TRP A 381 -20.30 9.38 -7.79
CA TRP A 381 -21.24 10.27 -8.46
C TRP A 381 -21.86 9.58 -9.68
N LYS A 382 -23.05 9.96 -10.04
CA LYS A 382 -23.80 9.33 -11.10
C LYS A 382 -23.93 10.24 -12.30
N ILE A 383 -23.96 9.64 -13.48
CA ILE A 383 -24.31 10.29 -14.73
C ILE A 383 -25.58 9.61 -15.25
N GLU A 384 -26.56 10.41 -15.58
CA GLU A 384 -27.83 9.95 -16.18
C GLU A 384 -27.85 10.29 -17.66
N LEU A 385 -28.27 9.34 -18.49
CA LEU A 385 -28.50 9.54 -19.92
C LEU A 385 -29.86 10.18 -20.14
N VAL A 386 -29.87 11.46 -20.43
CA VAL A 386 -31.08 12.23 -20.72
C VAL A 386 -31.76 11.73 -22.00
N GLY A 387 -33.04 11.41 -21.91
CA GLY A 387 -33.82 10.87 -23.03
C GLY A 387 -33.73 9.33 -23.17
N GLY A 388 -32.99 8.69 -22.27
CA GLY A 388 -32.87 7.23 -22.23
C GLY A 388 -32.07 6.63 -23.38
N VAL A 389 -31.93 5.30 -23.36
CA VAL A 389 -31.24 4.52 -24.39
C VAL A 389 -32.09 4.53 -25.67
N GLN A 390 -31.48 5.01 -26.74
CA GLN A 390 -32.12 4.91 -28.06
C GLN A 390 -31.93 3.46 -28.53
N ARG A 391 -32.99 2.62 -28.37
CA ARG A 391 -32.99 1.28 -28.94
C ARG A 391 -32.79 1.41 -30.45
N ARG A 392 -31.58 1.17 -30.94
CA ARG A 392 -31.44 0.73 -32.33
C ARG A 392 -32.27 -0.56 -32.41
N LEU A 393 -33.38 -0.49 -33.10
CA LEU A 393 -34.09 -1.70 -33.57
C LEU A 393 -33.00 -2.45 -34.35
N MET A 394 -32.42 -3.47 -33.72
CA MET A 394 -31.68 -4.47 -34.46
C MET A 394 -32.66 -5.00 -35.46
N ASP A 395 -32.42 -4.76 -36.73
CA ASP A 395 -33.15 -5.32 -37.84
C ASP A 395 -32.96 -6.85 -37.73
N TRP A 396 -33.86 -7.47 -36.99
CA TRP A 396 -33.99 -8.91 -36.95
C TRP A 396 -34.64 -9.30 -38.27
N SER A 397 -33.81 -9.29 -39.33
CA SER A 397 -34.18 -9.99 -40.55
C SER A 397 -34.23 -11.48 -40.18
N PRO A 398 -35.39 -12.12 -40.17
CA PRO A 398 -35.43 -13.54 -39.88
C PRO A 398 -34.57 -14.23 -40.94
N VAL A 399 -33.50 -14.87 -40.51
CA VAL A 399 -32.75 -15.79 -41.37
C VAL A 399 -33.75 -16.82 -41.84
N GLN A 400 -34.11 -16.75 -43.11
CA GLN A 400 -34.90 -17.77 -43.74
C GLN A 400 -34.15 -19.10 -43.61
N LEU A 401 -34.58 -19.91 -42.66
CA LEU A 401 -34.25 -21.32 -42.61
C LEU A 401 -34.75 -21.93 -43.91
N LYS A 402 -33.87 -22.12 -44.87
CA LYS A 402 -34.12 -23.01 -45.98
C LYS A 402 -34.36 -24.41 -45.41
N SER A 403 -35.60 -24.85 -45.53
CA SER A 403 -35.97 -26.23 -45.33
C SER A 403 -35.37 -27.05 -46.46
N GLU A 404 -34.34 -27.78 -46.21
CA GLU A 404 -34.00 -28.96 -47.01
C GLU A 404 -34.02 -30.15 -46.05
N ALA A 405 -35.13 -30.89 -46.23
CA ALA A 405 -35.29 -32.25 -45.74
C ALA A 405 -34.44 -33.15 -46.65
N GLU A 406 -33.30 -33.62 -46.15
CA GLU A 406 -32.72 -34.87 -46.59
C GLU A 406 -32.50 -35.76 -45.36
N ILE A 407 -33.38 -36.71 -45.25
CA ILE A 407 -33.31 -37.87 -44.36
C ILE A 407 -32.23 -38.78 -44.97
N VAL A 408 -31.07 -38.85 -44.32
CA VAL A 408 -30.14 -39.97 -44.53
C VAL A 408 -30.13 -40.78 -43.23
N THR A 409 -30.78 -41.89 -43.30
CA THR A 409 -30.63 -42.98 -42.31
C THR A 409 -29.25 -43.57 -42.41
N MET A 410 -28.47 -43.50 -41.32
CA MET A 410 -27.33 -44.39 -41.11
C MET A 410 -27.42 -44.98 -39.70
N GLU A 411 -27.17 -46.27 -39.74
CA GLU A 411 -27.32 -47.24 -38.69
C GLU A 411 -26.37 -47.02 -37.48
N ASP A 412 -26.78 -47.57 -36.39
CA ASP A 412 -26.10 -47.67 -35.09
C ASP A 412 -24.66 -48.16 -35.15
N ASP A 413 -23.76 -47.44 -34.51
CA ASP A 413 -22.58 -47.99 -33.85
C ASP A 413 -22.23 -47.09 -32.66
N GLU A 414 -22.55 -47.57 -31.47
CA GLU A 414 -22.05 -47.00 -30.22
C GLU A 414 -20.58 -47.34 -30.01
N PRO A 415 -19.82 -46.39 -29.47
CA PRO A 415 -18.84 -46.73 -28.46
C PRO A 415 -19.08 -46.03 -27.14
N GLU A 416 -19.19 -46.80 -26.10
CA GLU A 416 -19.02 -46.42 -24.70
C GLU A 416 -17.81 -45.54 -24.49
N TYR A 417 -18.00 -44.31 -24.01
CA TYR A 417 -16.98 -43.59 -23.30
C TYR A 417 -17.55 -42.94 -22.05
N GLY A 418 -16.93 -43.32 -20.93
CA GLY A 418 -17.26 -42.92 -19.58
C GLY A 418 -17.27 -41.42 -19.35
N MET A 419 -18.31 -40.93 -18.68
CA MET A 419 -18.42 -39.57 -18.14
C MET A 419 -17.50 -39.42 -16.95
N GLU A 420 -16.36 -38.78 -17.11
CA GLU A 420 -15.69 -38.09 -16.01
C GLU A 420 -16.20 -36.65 -15.97
N ARG A 421 -16.90 -36.33 -14.89
CA ARG A 421 -17.26 -34.96 -14.54
C ARG A 421 -16.03 -34.24 -14.04
N SER A 422 -15.45 -33.36 -14.83
CA SER A 422 -14.49 -32.36 -14.34
C SER A 422 -15.26 -31.12 -13.92
N SER A 423 -15.35 -30.92 -12.61
CA SER A 423 -15.68 -29.63 -12.00
C SER A 423 -14.52 -28.69 -12.22
N PHE A 424 -14.75 -27.59 -12.94
CA PHE A 424 -13.80 -26.48 -13.01
C PHE A 424 -13.83 -25.74 -11.66
N ASP A 425 -12.87 -26.06 -10.83
CA ASP A 425 -12.52 -25.23 -9.66
C ASP A 425 -11.31 -24.38 -10.07
N SER A 426 -11.52 -23.07 -10.17
CA SER A 426 -10.47 -22.09 -10.48
C SER A 426 -9.67 -21.75 -9.22
N GLY A 427 -8.94 -22.72 -8.72
CA GLY A 427 -7.92 -22.52 -7.69
C GLY A 427 -6.57 -22.28 -8.34
N VAL A 428 -6.04 -21.07 -8.18
CA VAL A 428 -4.65 -20.76 -8.51
C VAL A 428 -3.77 -21.57 -7.55
N HIS A 429 -3.22 -22.68 -8.02
CA HIS A 429 -2.16 -23.40 -7.34
C HIS A 429 -0.84 -22.64 -7.50
N ILE A 430 -0.39 -21.99 -6.44
CA ILE A 430 1.01 -21.61 -6.30
C ILE A 430 1.75 -22.91 -5.92
N GLY A 431 2.54 -23.41 -6.87
CA GLY A 431 3.31 -24.63 -6.69
C GLY A 431 4.39 -24.44 -5.62
N ASN A 432 4.36 -25.28 -4.61
CA ASN A 432 5.52 -25.54 -3.74
C ASN A 432 6.63 -26.15 -4.59
N HIS A 433 7.65 -25.37 -4.92
CA HIS A 433 8.94 -25.89 -5.30
C HIS A 433 9.81 -25.97 -4.03
N ASP A 434 9.93 -27.18 -3.51
CA ASP A 434 11.03 -27.59 -2.62
C ASP A 434 12.32 -27.60 -3.42
N ASP A 435 13.03 -26.49 -3.46
CA ASP A 435 14.45 -26.46 -3.82
C ASP A 435 15.20 -25.72 -2.72
N ASN A 436 15.64 -26.52 -1.74
CA ASN A 436 16.61 -26.16 -0.72
C ASN A 436 17.98 -25.89 -1.36
N THR A 437 18.20 -24.70 -1.87
CA THR A 437 19.53 -24.14 -2.08
C THR A 437 19.71 -22.98 -1.12
N TRP A 438 20.21 -23.31 0.07
CA TRP A 438 20.61 -22.33 1.08
C TRP A 438 21.80 -21.52 0.55
N CYS A 439 21.62 -20.23 0.34
CA CYS A 439 22.74 -19.30 0.25
C CYS A 439 23.37 -19.16 1.62
N SER A 440 24.50 -19.83 1.83
CA SER A 440 25.22 -19.92 3.11
C SER A 440 26.23 -18.79 3.31
N GLU A 441 25.91 -17.60 2.89
CA GLU A 441 26.72 -16.41 3.21
C GLU A 441 25.77 -15.25 3.37
N ASP A 442 25.23 -15.06 4.57
CA ASP A 442 24.91 -13.78 5.16
C ASP A 442 24.02 -13.97 6.39
N THR A 443 24.22 -13.16 7.36
CA THR A 443 23.52 -13.13 8.64
C THR A 443 22.02 -13.33 8.48
N ASN A 444 21.50 -14.34 9.17
CA ASN A 444 20.18 -14.93 9.16
C ASN A 444 19.03 -13.92 9.46
N TRP A 445 18.74 -13.01 8.55
CA TRP A 445 17.57 -12.14 8.57
C TRP A 445 16.43 -12.66 7.70
N SER A 446 16.69 -13.68 6.84
CA SER A 446 15.75 -14.21 5.85
C SER A 446 14.59 -15.03 6.42
N GLN A 447 14.56 -15.29 7.73
CA GLN A 447 13.42 -15.92 8.41
C GLN A 447 12.47 -14.93 9.08
N VAL A 448 12.75 -13.65 8.99
CA VAL A 448 11.78 -12.63 9.40
C VAL A 448 10.81 -12.46 8.24
N GLY A 449 9.92 -13.45 8.15
CA GLY A 449 8.96 -13.60 7.09
C GLY A 449 8.40 -12.28 6.65
N GLY A 450 8.52 -12.07 5.36
CA GLY A 450 7.72 -11.13 4.67
C GLY A 450 6.28 -11.22 5.20
N TRP A 451 5.59 -10.19 5.15
CA TRP A 451 4.23 -9.85 5.57
C TRP A 451 3.15 -10.96 5.51
N ALA A 452 3.49 -12.23 5.27
CA ALA A 452 2.54 -13.27 4.88
C ALA A 452 2.00 -14.16 6.01
N ASP A 453 2.68 -14.43 7.12
CA ASP A 453 2.31 -15.58 7.96
C ASP A 453 2.18 -15.38 9.48
N GLU A 454 1.76 -14.22 9.97
CA GLU A 454 1.32 -14.16 11.39
C GLU A 454 -0.08 -14.76 11.64
N ALA A 455 -0.77 -15.24 10.60
CA ALA A 455 -2.13 -15.78 10.74
C ALA A 455 -2.21 -17.20 11.26
N HIS A 456 -1.10 -17.96 11.35
CA HIS A 456 -1.07 -19.38 11.72
C HIS A 456 -0.08 -19.74 12.83
N LEU A 457 0.21 -18.85 13.74
CA LEU A 457 0.85 -19.28 14.98
C LEU A 457 -0.21 -19.86 15.91
N ASP A 458 -0.52 -21.13 15.70
CA ASP A 458 -1.23 -21.99 16.64
C ASP A 458 -0.38 -22.17 17.93
N TRP A 459 -0.64 -21.35 18.91
CA TRP A 459 0.05 -21.32 20.20
C TRP A 459 -0.41 -22.44 21.16
N GLY A 460 -1.01 -23.47 20.64
CA GLY A 460 -1.54 -24.54 21.46
C GLY A 460 -1.13 -25.92 21.02
N ARG A 461 0.12 -26.33 21.17
CA ARG A 461 0.53 -27.74 21.43
C ARG A 461 2.04 -27.84 21.61
N GLN A 462 2.50 -27.72 22.82
CA GLN A 462 3.40 -28.71 23.48
C GLN A 462 3.34 -28.47 24.97
#